data_3dd3b060c2948e05cd9428148dfb83d8
#
_entry.id   3dd3b060c2948e05cd9428148dfb83d8
#
_cell.length_a   1.000
_cell.length_b   1.000
_cell.length_c   1.000
_cell.angle_alpha   90.00
_cell.angle_beta   90.00
_cell.angle_gamma   90.00
#
_symmetry.space_group_name_H-M   'P 1'
#
loop_
_entity.id
_entity.type
_entity.pdbx_description
1 polymer ?
#
loop_
_entity_poly.entity_id
_entity_poly.type
_entity_poly.pdbx_seq_one_letter_code
_entity_poly.pdbx_strand_id
1 'polypeptide(L)'
;MEFTSDAILKRMMDCLKNPVSKIEGSFTMDNLQAVSQELARIFMMEIQPIPDHVLLDTAEGEYLDRKALDYNETRLPGEDDSSFRGRILQKIQNPLTSGNKNHYVYWAKKVLHVGDAKCVPCWNGGGTVK
;
A
#
# COMPACT_ATOMS: atom_id res chain seq x y z
N MET A 1 12.17 -0.37 18.16
CA MET A 1 12.15 0.87 18.98
C MET A 1 10.71 1.03 19.43
N GLU A 2 10.45 1.10 20.73
CA GLU A 2 9.08 1.25 21.23
C GLU A 2 8.67 2.73 21.20
N PHE A 3 7.47 3.01 20.69
CA PHE A 3 6.86 4.35 20.61
C PHE A 3 5.65 4.49 21.55
N THR A 4 5.68 3.78 22.70
CA THR A 4 4.71 3.98 23.78
C THR A 4 4.96 5.31 24.46
N SER A 5 3.92 5.89 25.07
CA SER A 5 4.03 7.15 25.84
C SER A 5 5.14 7.08 26.91
N ASP A 6 5.23 5.96 27.63
CA ASP A 6 6.23 5.75 28.68
C ASP A 6 7.67 5.69 28.12
N ALA A 7 7.86 5.01 26.97
CA ALA A 7 9.17 4.93 26.34
C ALA A 7 9.61 6.30 25.76
N ILE A 8 8.67 7.09 25.27
CA ILE A 8 8.92 8.46 24.81
C ILE A 8 9.26 9.36 26.01
N LEU A 9 8.42 9.34 27.04
CA LEU A 9 8.64 10.11 28.26
C LEU A 9 10.02 9.82 28.88
N LYS A 10 10.40 8.56 28.98
CA LYS A 10 11.71 8.15 29.50
C LYS A 10 12.85 8.78 28.69
N ARG A 11 12.80 8.71 27.36
CA ARG A 11 13.83 9.34 26.50
C ARG A 11 13.87 10.87 26.67
N MET A 12 12.71 11.51 26.80
CA MET A 12 12.64 12.95 27.06
C MET A 12 13.24 13.32 28.40
N MET A 13 12.96 12.52 29.44
CA MET A 13 13.55 12.71 30.76
C MET A 13 15.07 12.50 30.79
N ASP A 14 15.59 11.56 30.00
CA ASP A 14 17.04 11.32 29.89
C ASP A 14 17.77 12.52 29.28
N CYS A 15 17.09 13.31 28.46
CA CYS A 15 17.62 14.55 27.88
C CYS A 15 17.65 15.72 28.89
N LEU A 16 16.90 15.66 30.00
CA LEU A 16 16.87 16.73 30.99
C LEU A 16 18.12 16.70 31.88
N LYS A 17 18.80 17.83 31.97
CA LYS A 17 19.99 17.99 32.80
C LYS A 17 19.66 18.31 34.26
N ASN A 18 18.51 18.98 34.50
CA ASN A 18 18.11 19.40 35.84
C ASN A 18 17.31 18.30 36.56
N PRO A 19 17.81 17.76 37.69
CA PRO A 19 17.12 16.68 38.41
C PRO A 19 15.77 17.12 39.05
N VAL A 20 15.62 18.39 39.39
CA VAL A 20 14.35 18.94 39.94
C VAL A 20 13.21 18.87 38.93
N SER A 21 13.51 18.98 37.66
CA SER A 21 12.51 18.89 36.58
C SER A 21 11.98 17.46 36.35
N LYS A 22 12.57 16.45 37.02
CA LYS A 22 12.17 15.04 36.91
C LYS A 22 11.23 14.61 38.07
N ILE A 23 10.86 15.53 38.95
CA ILE A 23 9.96 15.25 40.06
C ILE A 23 8.52 15.19 39.53
N GLU A 24 7.81 14.13 39.91
CA GLU A 24 6.39 13.97 39.60
C GLU A 24 5.57 15.14 40.17
N GLY A 25 4.62 15.67 39.39
CA GLY A 25 3.87 16.87 39.75
C GLY A 25 4.60 18.20 39.52
N SER A 26 5.81 18.18 38.98
CA SER A 26 6.46 19.41 38.52
C SER A 26 5.84 19.85 37.19
N PHE A 27 5.78 21.17 36.97
CA PHE A 27 5.27 21.73 35.69
C PHE A 27 5.98 21.15 34.44
N THR A 28 7.29 20.89 34.56
CA THR A 28 8.05 20.27 33.45
C THR A 28 7.63 18.84 33.22
N MET A 29 7.44 18.06 34.30
CA MET A 29 7.04 16.66 34.18
C MET A 29 5.64 16.51 33.61
N ASP A 30 4.70 17.34 34.05
CA ASP A 30 3.32 17.34 33.54
C ASP A 30 3.27 17.67 32.04
N ASN A 31 4.05 18.66 31.59
CA ASN A 31 4.16 18.99 30.18
C ASN A 31 4.79 17.85 29.37
N LEU A 32 5.84 17.21 29.88
CA LEU A 32 6.47 16.09 29.19
C LEU A 32 5.55 14.87 29.08
N GLN A 33 4.73 14.62 30.10
CA GLN A 33 3.73 13.57 30.06
C GLN A 33 2.67 13.85 28.97
N ALA A 34 2.13 15.07 28.94
CA ALA A 34 1.16 15.45 27.91
C ALA A 34 1.74 15.35 26.49
N VAL A 35 2.96 15.84 26.28
CA VAL A 35 3.64 15.76 24.98
C VAL A 35 3.94 14.33 24.60
N SER A 36 4.39 13.48 25.53
CA SER A 36 4.70 12.07 25.26
C SER A 36 3.46 11.27 24.83
N GLN A 37 2.31 11.56 25.45
CA GLN A 37 1.03 10.95 25.09
C GLN A 37 0.61 11.34 23.67
N GLU A 38 0.69 12.63 23.35
CA GLU A 38 0.33 13.12 22.02
C GLU A 38 1.28 12.59 20.92
N LEU A 39 2.58 12.54 21.19
CA LEU A 39 3.55 11.95 20.26
C LEU A 39 3.29 10.46 20.03
N ALA A 40 2.93 9.71 21.08
CA ALA A 40 2.56 8.31 20.95
C ALA A 40 1.29 8.15 20.12
N ARG A 41 0.28 9.01 20.33
CA ARG A 41 -0.95 9.02 19.56
C ARG A 41 -0.68 9.27 18.06
N ILE A 42 0.09 10.32 17.74
CA ILE A 42 0.46 10.66 16.35
C ILE A 42 1.19 9.48 15.70
N PHE A 43 2.15 8.89 16.42
CA PHE A 43 2.89 7.76 15.87
C PHE A 43 1.98 6.58 15.52
N MET A 44 1.11 6.17 16.45
CA MET A 44 0.24 5.01 16.29
C MET A 44 -0.87 5.22 15.28
N MET A 45 -1.45 6.43 15.24
CA MET A 45 -2.64 6.71 14.42
C MET A 45 -2.30 7.25 13.02
N GLU A 46 -1.18 7.95 12.89
CA GLU A 46 -0.85 8.67 11.66
C GLU A 46 0.38 8.11 10.95
N ILE A 47 1.45 7.77 11.70
CA ILE A 47 2.71 7.33 11.08
C ILE A 47 2.74 5.83 10.84
N GLN A 48 2.34 5.04 11.83
CA GLN A 48 2.40 3.57 11.73
C GLN A 48 1.56 2.99 10.58
N PRO A 49 0.37 3.54 10.24
CA PRO A 49 -0.43 3.04 9.11
C PRO A 49 0.09 3.43 7.72
N ILE A 50 1.06 4.36 7.62
CA ILE A 50 1.55 4.83 6.30
C ILE A 50 2.01 3.69 5.39
N PRO A 51 2.80 2.69 5.84
CA PRO A 51 3.19 1.58 4.98
C PRO A 51 1.99 0.82 4.39
N ASP A 52 0.94 0.62 5.19
CA ASP A 52 -0.26 -0.09 4.77
C ASP A 52 -1.03 0.69 3.67
N HIS A 53 -0.98 2.02 3.71
CA HIS A 53 -1.58 2.87 2.68
C HIS A 53 -0.79 2.88 1.35
N VAL A 54 0.52 2.58 1.38
CA VAL A 54 1.40 2.65 0.21
C VAL A 54 1.47 1.33 -0.55
N LEU A 55 1.36 0.20 0.15
CA LEU A 55 1.47 -1.12 -0.44
C LEU A 55 0.16 -1.52 -1.12
N LEU A 56 0.24 -2.09 -2.33
CA LEU A 56 -0.93 -2.48 -3.11
C LEU A 56 -1.78 -3.55 -2.43
N ASP A 57 -1.17 -4.43 -1.66
CA ASP A 57 -1.83 -5.54 -0.96
C ASP A 57 -2.63 -5.09 0.27
N THR A 58 -2.25 -3.98 0.88
CA THR A 58 -2.87 -3.44 2.10
C THR A 58 -3.63 -2.13 1.89
N ALA A 59 -3.32 -1.37 0.82
CA ALA A 59 -3.99 -0.10 0.53
C ALA A 59 -5.50 -0.26 0.34
N GLU A 60 -6.28 0.67 0.90
CA GLU A 60 -7.75 0.68 0.84
C GLU A 60 -8.29 2.04 0.39
N GLY A 61 -9.53 2.06 -0.10
CA GLY A 61 -10.24 3.26 -0.48
C GLY A 61 -9.45 4.17 -1.43
N GLU A 62 -9.32 5.44 -1.07
CA GLU A 62 -8.62 6.45 -1.88
C GLU A 62 -7.14 6.14 -2.11
N TYR A 63 -6.46 5.51 -1.14
CA TYR A 63 -5.06 5.13 -1.28
C TYR A 63 -4.88 4.05 -2.36
N LEU A 64 -5.77 3.07 -2.41
CA LEU A 64 -5.80 2.06 -3.46
C LEU A 64 -6.11 2.68 -4.82
N ASP A 65 -7.06 3.62 -4.87
CA ASP A 65 -7.43 4.32 -6.11
C ASP A 65 -6.24 5.12 -6.68
N ARG A 66 -5.52 5.85 -5.82
CA ARG A 66 -4.29 6.56 -6.21
C ARG A 66 -3.21 5.61 -6.68
N LYS A 67 -3.03 4.47 -5.98
CA LYS A 67 -2.04 3.46 -6.38
C LYS A 67 -2.36 2.81 -7.71
N ALA A 68 -3.64 2.64 -8.02
CA ALA A 68 -4.10 2.08 -9.29
C ALA A 68 -3.72 2.94 -10.51
N LEU A 69 -3.59 4.26 -10.34
CA LEU A 69 -3.17 5.17 -11.40
C LEU A 69 -1.76 4.86 -11.92
N ASP A 70 -0.86 4.35 -11.06
CA ASP A 70 0.48 3.91 -11.47
C ASP A 70 0.42 2.79 -12.53
N TYR A 71 -0.70 2.06 -12.55
CA TYR A 71 -0.96 0.95 -13.49
C TYR A 71 -1.98 1.30 -14.59
N ASN A 72 -2.35 2.58 -14.72
CA ASN A 72 -3.40 3.06 -15.63
C ASN A 72 -4.72 2.30 -15.44
N GLU A 73 -5.12 2.12 -14.18
CA GLU A 73 -6.40 1.54 -13.79
C GLU A 73 -7.21 2.53 -12.96
N THR A 74 -8.53 2.44 -13.12
CA THR A 74 -9.50 3.18 -12.35
C THR A 74 -10.57 2.24 -11.83
N ARG A 75 -11.12 2.55 -10.66
CA ARG A 75 -12.20 1.77 -10.06
C ARG A 75 -13.47 1.82 -10.90
N LEU A 76 -14.13 0.69 -11.06
CA LEU A 76 -15.44 0.62 -11.69
C LEU A 76 -16.54 1.05 -10.71
N PRO A 77 -17.67 1.59 -11.20
CA PRO A 77 -18.77 1.95 -10.33
C PRO A 77 -19.26 0.76 -9.50
N GLY A 78 -19.23 0.89 -8.16
CA GLY A 78 -19.65 -0.15 -7.24
C GLY A 78 -18.63 -1.29 -7.01
N GLU A 79 -17.40 -1.17 -7.53
CA GLU A 79 -16.35 -2.16 -7.32
C GLU A 79 -15.74 -2.02 -5.91
N ASP A 80 -15.71 -3.12 -5.15
CA ASP A 80 -15.06 -3.17 -3.84
C ASP A 80 -13.53 -3.23 -3.94
N ASP A 81 -12.83 -2.93 -2.84
CA ASP A 81 -11.36 -2.87 -2.79
C ASP A 81 -10.72 -4.21 -3.14
N SER A 82 -11.32 -5.32 -2.72
CA SER A 82 -10.80 -6.66 -2.98
C SER A 82 -10.82 -7.00 -4.47
N SER A 83 -11.94 -6.75 -5.15
CA SER A 83 -12.12 -6.97 -6.58
C SER A 83 -11.21 -6.05 -7.39
N PHE A 84 -11.16 -4.77 -7.02
CA PHE A 84 -10.30 -3.80 -7.68
C PHE A 84 -8.81 -4.15 -7.56
N ARG A 85 -8.35 -4.51 -6.36
CA ARG A 85 -6.98 -4.97 -6.12
C ARG A 85 -6.64 -6.23 -6.94
N GLY A 86 -7.57 -7.19 -7.00
CA GLY A 86 -7.44 -8.40 -7.82
C GLY A 86 -7.24 -8.07 -9.29
N ARG A 87 -7.98 -7.11 -9.84
CA ARG A 87 -7.87 -6.66 -11.23
C ARG A 87 -6.53 -5.99 -11.51
N ILE A 88 -6.03 -5.15 -10.59
CA ILE A 88 -4.70 -4.54 -10.72
C ILE A 88 -3.60 -5.61 -10.68
N LEU A 89 -3.66 -6.54 -9.72
CA LEU A 89 -2.70 -7.64 -9.60
C LEU A 89 -2.70 -8.52 -10.85
N GLN A 90 -3.86 -8.84 -11.38
CA GLN A 90 -3.97 -9.61 -12.63
C GLN A 90 -3.29 -8.89 -13.81
N LYS A 91 -3.44 -7.57 -13.90
CA LYS A 91 -2.76 -6.76 -14.92
C LYS A 91 -1.24 -6.76 -14.77
N ILE A 92 -0.75 -6.66 -13.53
CA ILE A 92 0.68 -6.72 -13.21
C ILE A 92 1.28 -8.08 -13.57
N GLN A 93 0.57 -9.16 -13.20
CA GLN A 93 1.03 -10.53 -13.43
C GLN A 93 0.95 -10.94 -14.91
N ASN A 94 0.04 -10.32 -15.66
CA ASN A 94 -0.20 -10.60 -17.08
C ASN A 94 0.01 -9.35 -17.94
N PRO A 95 1.21 -8.80 -18.00
CA PRO A 95 1.45 -7.58 -18.78
C PRO A 95 1.16 -7.81 -20.26
N LEU A 96 0.39 -6.91 -20.84
CA LEU A 96 0.04 -6.91 -22.26
C LEU A 96 1.19 -6.31 -23.10
N THR A 97 2.39 -6.89 -22.97
CA THR A 97 3.54 -6.47 -23.79
C THR A 97 3.43 -7.08 -25.19
N SER A 98 3.82 -6.30 -26.19
CA SER A 98 3.78 -6.73 -27.59
C SER A 98 4.52 -8.06 -27.79
N GLY A 99 3.87 -9.01 -28.45
CA GLY A 99 4.45 -10.30 -28.79
C GLY A 99 4.37 -11.39 -27.71
N ASN A 100 3.86 -11.11 -26.51
CA ASN A 100 3.63 -12.16 -25.53
C ASN A 100 2.27 -12.86 -25.73
N LYS A 101 2.11 -14.05 -25.15
CA LYS A 101 0.88 -14.86 -25.30
C LYS A 101 -0.37 -14.10 -24.82
N ASN A 102 -0.27 -13.30 -23.77
CA ASN A 102 -1.39 -12.56 -23.21
C ASN A 102 -1.86 -11.44 -24.15
N HIS A 103 -0.93 -10.81 -24.87
CA HIS A 103 -1.22 -9.82 -25.87
C HIS A 103 -2.06 -10.41 -27.05
N TYR A 104 -1.67 -11.59 -27.56
CA TYR A 104 -2.43 -12.27 -28.61
C TYR A 104 -3.82 -12.69 -28.13
N VAL A 105 -3.94 -13.25 -26.94
CA VAL A 105 -5.23 -13.64 -26.32
C VAL A 105 -6.13 -12.42 -26.13
N TYR A 106 -5.58 -11.31 -25.64
CA TYR A 106 -6.31 -10.06 -25.43
C TYR A 106 -6.91 -9.53 -26.75
N TRP A 107 -6.11 -9.46 -27.82
CA TRP A 107 -6.58 -8.97 -29.09
C TRP A 107 -7.56 -9.94 -29.76
N ALA A 108 -7.33 -11.24 -29.66
CA ALA A 108 -8.27 -12.24 -30.16
C ALA A 108 -9.66 -12.11 -29.52
N LYS A 109 -9.72 -11.91 -28.19
CA LYS A 109 -10.98 -11.71 -27.46
C LYS A 109 -11.69 -10.39 -27.78
N LYS A 110 -11.00 -9.41 -28.38
CA LYS A 110 -11.62 -8.17 -28.85
C LYS A 110 -12.35 -8.33 -30.18
N VAL A 111 -12.12 -9.43 -30.89
CA VAL A 111 -12.85 -9.70 -32.16
C VAL A 111 -14.29 -10.08 -31.82
N LEU A 112 -15.24 -9.48 -32.53
CA LEU A 112 -16.66 -9.75 -32.35
C LEU A 112 -16.96 -11.24 -32.52
N HIS A 113 -17.79 -11.81 -31.65
CA HIS A 113 -18.19 -13.23 -31.60
C HIS A 113 -17.10 -14.20 -31.10
N VAL A 114 -15.96 -13.74 -30.61
CA VAL A 114 -14.96 -14.59 -29.93
C VAL A 114 -15.25 -14.62 -28.43
N GLY A 115 -15.69 -15.75 -27.90
CA GLY A 115 -15.98 -15.94 -26.49
C GLY A 115 -14.73 -16.20 -25.64
N ASP A 116 -13.81 -17.02 -26.16
CA ASP A 116 -12.53 -17.30 -25.52
C ASP A 116 -11.41 -17.53 -26.55
N ALA A 117 -10.16 -17.35 -26.12
CA ALA A 117 -8.99 -17.52 -26.96
C ALA A 117 -7.83 -18.09 -26.15
N LYS A 118 -7.04 -18.95 -26.78
CA LYS A 118 -5.81 -19.51 -26.20
C LYS A 118 -4.66 -19.33 -27.19
N CYS A 119 -3.57 -18.80 -26.74
CA CYS A 119 -2.35 -18.65 -27.54
C CYS A 119 -1.41 -19.84 -27.28
N VAL A 120 -1.01 -20.53 -28.35
CA VAL A 120 0.01 -21.58 -28.32
C VAL A 120 1.26 -21.04 -29.00
N PRO A 121 2.30 -20.64 -28.26
CA PRO A 121 3.52 -20.13 -28.85
C PRO A 121 4.34 -21.27 -29.46
N CYS A 122 5.10 -20.94 -30.51
CA CYS A 122 6.04 -21.85 -31.18
C CYS A 122 5.39 -23.17 -31.67
N TRP A 123 4.11 -23.17 -32.02
CA TRP A 123 3.39 -24.39 -32.41
C TRP A 123 3.92 -25.06 -33.69
N ASN A 124 4.60 -24.31 -34.51
CA ASN A 124 5.25 -24.79 -35.78
C ASN A 124 6.64 -24.18 -35.92
N GLY A 125 7.43 -24.17 -34.87
CA GLY A 125 8.78 -23.62 -34.83
C GLY A 125 8.87 -22.20 -34.29
N GLY A 126 10.10 -21.69 -34.14
CA GLY A 126 10.35 -20.36 -33.61
C GLY A 126 9.67 -19.26 -34.38
N GLY A 127 9.07 -18.28 -33.67
CA GLY A 127 8.38 -17.14 -34.25
C GLY A 127 6.95 -17.41 -34.73
N THR A 128 6.38 -18.60 -34.52
CA THR A 128 5.01 -18.94 -34.87
C THR A 128 4.07 -18.88 -33.66
N VAL A 129 2.84 -18.47 -33.91
CA VAL A 129 1.75 -18.41 -32.89
C VAL A 129 0.48 -19.01 -33.50
N LYS A 130 -0.28 -19.75 -32.68
CA LYS A 130 -1.59 -20.27 -33.02
C LYS A 130 -2.61 -19.86 -31.95
#